data_aaac53ee1fc601dd49a0553c1ce0647b
#
_entry.id   aaac53ee1fc601dd49a0553c1ce0647b
#
_cell.length_a   1.000
_cell.length_b   1.000
_cell.length_c   1.000
_cell.angle_alpha   90.00
_cell.angle_beta   90.00
_cell.angle_gamma   90.00
#
_symmetry.space_group_name_H-M   'P 1'
#
loop_
_entity.id
_entity.type
_entity.pdbx_description
1 polymer ?
#
loop_
_entity_poly.entity_id
_entity_poly.type
_entity_poly.pdbx_seq_one_letter_code
_entity_poly.pdbx_strand_id
1 'polypeptide(L)'
;IDVESYSSIHSSPELSSQAIEQLNNWKIIHTPGHTPGGICLFNKNEKQLISGDTLFYQSYGRTDLPGGNHSQMMKTLSSIKESIPSDTLIYPGHDYFDFPLSEW
;
A
#
# COMPACT_ATOMS: atom_id res chain seq x y z
N ILE A 1 2.78 0.20 -5.20
CA ILE A 1 4.19 0.57 -4.99
C ILE A 1 5.01 -0.71 -4.93
N ASP A 2 6.15 -0.67 -5.57
CA ASP A 2 7.08 -1.80 -5.57
C ASP A 2 8.20 -1.56 -4.56
N VAL A 3 8.69 -2.62 -3.90
CA VAL A 3 9.75 -2.53 -2.89
C VAL A 3 11.04 -1.95 -3.47
N GLU A 4 11.36 -2.28 -4.71
CA GLU A 4 12.58 -1.77 -5.36
C GLU A 4 12.52 -0.27 -5.56
N SER A 5 11.35 0.25 -5.99
CA SER A 5 11.14 1.70 -6.14
C SER A 5 11.25 2.41 -4.79
N TYR A 6 10.70 1.82 -3.74
CA TYR A 6 10.80 2.38 -2.41
C TYR A 6 12.26 2.44 -1.93
N SER A 7 13.02 1.37 -2.16
CA SER A 7 14.43 1.32 -1.78
C SER A 7 15.26 2.40 -2.47
N SER A 8 15.00 2.67 -3.75
CA SER A 8 15.68 3.73 -4.50
C SER A 8 15.39 5.11 -3.91
N ILE A 9 14.17 5.39 -3.53
CA ILE A 9 13.77 6.67 -2.93
C ILE A 9 14.40 6.80 -1.53
N HIS A 10 14.34 5.73 -0.75
CA HIS A 10 14.78 5.73 0.64
C HIS A 10 16.30 5.83 0.79
N SER A 11 17.05 5.41 -0.22
CA SER A 11 18.52 5.46 -0.20
C SER A 11 19.11 6.83 -0.53
N SER A 12 18.27 7.84 -0.79
CA SER A 12 18.74 9.21 -1.04
C SER A 12 19.45 9.77 0.19
N PRO A 13 20.71 10.24 0.07
CA PRO A 13 21.46 10.71 1.23
C PRO A 13 21.08 12.11 1.72
N GLU A 14 20.16 12.79 1.04
CA GLU A 14 19.87 14.21 1.28
C GLU A 14 18.51 14.47 1.93
N LEU A 15 17.96 13.47 2.64
CA LEU A 15 16.70 13.68 3.33
C LEU A 15 16.88 14.59 4.54
N SER A 16 16.06 15.64 4.64
CA SER A 16 16.04 16.51 5.81
C SER A 16 15.51 15.77 7.03
N SER A 17 15.81 16.27 8.23
CA SER A 17 15.28 15.68 9.46
C SER A 17 13.74 15.70 9.49
N GLN A 18 13.11 16.74 8.93
CA GLN A 18 11.65 16.78 8.81
C GLN A 18 11.11 15.69 7.88
N ALA A 19 11.80 15.45 6.76
CA ALA A 19 11.40 14.38 5.84
C ALA A 19 11.56 13.01 6.50
N ILE A 20 12.61 12.81 7.29
CA ILE A 20 12.83 11.57 8.05
C ILE A 20 11.71 11.38 9.07
N GLU A 21 11.33 12.41 9.81
CA GLU A 21 10.22 12.35 10.76
C GLU A 21 8.90 11.97 10.08
N GLN A 22 8.61 12.59 8.92
CA GLN A 22 7.41 12.27 8.16
C GLN A 22 7.43 10.83 7.67
N LEU A 23 8.57 10.33 7.20
CA LEU A 23 8.73 8.95 6.77
C LEU A 23 8.53 7.97 7.93
N ASN A 24 8.96 8.33 9.13
CA ASN A 24 8.79 7.50 10.33
C ASN A 24 7.33 7.33 10.74
N ASN A 25 6.44 8.23 10.29
CA ASN A 25 4.99 8.11 10.51
C ASN A 25 4.34 7.11 9.54
N TRP A 26 5.05 6.69 8.51
CA TRP A 26 4.56 5.74 7.52
C TRP A 26 5.16 4.36 7.76
N LYS A 27 4.29 3.37 7.84
CA LYS A 27 4.68 1.97 8.00
C LYS A 27 4.59 1.25 6.66
N ILE A 28 5.63 0.51 6.32
CA ILE A 28 5.65 -0.32 5.11
C ILE A 28 4.95 -1.63 5.43
N ILE A 29 3.99 -2.01 4.59
CA ILE A 29 3.30 -3.29 4.69
C ILE A 29 3.56 -4.05 3.40
N HIS A 30 4.12 -5.25 3.49
CA HIS A 30 4.32 -6.12 2.33
C HIS A 30 2.96 -6.68 1.89
N THR A 31 2.60 -6.42 0.64
CA THR A 31 1.28 -6.77 0.09
C THR A 31 1.45 -7.45 -1.27
N PRO A 32 1.97 -8.69 -1.27
CA PRO A 32 2.20 -9.41 -2.53
C PRO A 32 0.91 -9.89 -3.17
N GLY A 33 0.94 -10.13 -4.45
CA GLY A 33 -0.19 -10.67 -5.22
C GLY A 33 -0.28 -10.07 -6.60
N HIS A 34 -0.29 -8.73 -6.72
CA HIS A 34 -0.17 -8.06 -8.01
C HIS A 34 1.27 -8.20 -8.51
N THR A 35 2.24 -7.91 -7.62
CA THR A 35 3.66 -8.18 -7.82
C THR A 35 4.23 -8.85 -6.58
N PRO A 36 5.34 -9.60 -6.69
CA PRO A 36 5.96 -10.21 -5.51
C PRO A 36 6.51 -9.19 -4.52
N GLY A 37 6.97 -8.04 -5.00
CA GLY A 37 7.55 -6.98 -4.17
C GLY A 37 6.58 -5.86 -3.82
N GLY A 38 5.29 -6.04 -4.05
CA GLY A 38 4.28 -5.01 -3.79
C GLY A 38 4.20 -4.63 -2.34
N ILE A 39 4.02 -3.33 -2.08
CA ILE A 39 3.87 -2.80 -0.72
C ILE A 39 2.74 -1.77 -0.68
N CYS A 40 2.21 -1.59 0.52
CA CYS A 40 1.37 -0.45 0.87
C CYS A 40 2.08 0.39 1.93
N LEU A 41 1.77 1.67 1.98
CA LEU A 41 2.28 2.58 3.00
C LEU A 41 1.12 3.01 3.89
N PHE A 42 1.23 2.78 5.19
CA PHE A 42 0.17 3.06 6.14
C PHE A 42 0.61 4.14 7.13
N ASN A 43 -0.19 5.19 7.25
CA ASN A 43 -0.03 6.22 8.26
C ASN A 43 -1.20 6.11 9.25
N LYS A 44 -0.91 5.57 10.41
CA LYS A 44 -1.92 5.35 11.44
C LYS A 44 -2.46 6.66 12.02
N ASN A 45 -1.58 7.65 12.19
CA ASN A 45 -1.95 8.93 12.79
C ASN A 45 -2.89 9.73 11.88
N GLU A 46 -2.61 9.72 10.56
CA GLU A 46 -3.43 10.42 9.59
C GLU A 46 -4.54 9.53 9.01
N LYS A 47 -4.57 8.25 9.37
CA LYS A 47 -5.54 7.26 8.87
C LYS A 47 -5.56 7.22 7.34
N GLN A 48 -4.40 7.01 6.75
CA GLN A 48 -4.22 6.96 5.30
C GLN A 48 -3.45 5.70 4.90
N LEU A 49 -3.88 5.08 3.81
CA LEU A 49 -3.19 3.92 3.22
C LEU A 49 -2.93 4.20 1.75
N ILE A 50 -1.67 4.28 1.37
CA ILE A 50 -1.27 4.36 -0.03
C ILE A 50 -1.13 2.94 -0.53
N SER A 51 -2.07 2.50 -1.37
CA SER A 51 -2.20 1.09 -1.75
C SER A 51 -1.59 0.74 -3.10
N GLY A 52 -1.10 1.73 -3.87
CA GLY A 52 -0.51 1.48 -5.18
C GLY A 52 -1.45 0.69 -6.08
N ASP A 53 -0.97 -0.42 -6.61
CA ASP A 53 -1.75 -1.32 -7.46
C ASP A 53 -2.27 -2.55 -6.71
N THR A 54 -2.28 -2.51 -5.39
CA THR A 54 -2.78 -3.62 -4.57
C THR A 54 -4.29 -3.58 -4.42
N LEU A 55 -4.83 -2.41 -4.03
CA LEU A 55 -6.25 -2.28 -3.69
C LEU A 55 -6.81 -1.01 -4.33
N PHE A 56 -7.92 -1.16 -5.04
CA PHE A 56 -8.66 -0.07 -5.68
C PHE A 56 -10.08 0.00 -5.13
N TYR A 57 -10.84 1.03 -5.50
CA TYR A 57 -12.24 1.16 -5.09
C TYR A 57 -13.03 -0.06 -5.57
N GLN A 58 -13.52 -0.86 -4.62
CA GLN A 58 -14.30 -2.09 -4.87
C GLN A 58 -13.59 -3.08 -5.79
N SER A 59 -12.25 -3.05 -5.83
CA SER A 59 -11.46 -3.92 -6.69
C SER A 59 -10.06 -4.10 -6.12
N TYR A 60 -9.22 -4.86 -6.82
CA TYR A 60 -7.83 -5.09 -6.44
C TYR A 60 -6.99 -5.30 -7.69
N GLY A 61 -5.67 -5.25 -7.51
CA GLY A 61 -4.74 -5.39 -8.61
C GLY A 61 -4.83 -6.77 -9.28
N ARG A 62 -4.70 -6.80 -10.61
CA ARG A 62 -4.74 -8.05 -11.36
C ARG A 62 -3.58 -8.96 -10.96
N THR A 63 -3.80 -10.25 -11.04
CA THR A 63 -2.84 -11.27 -10.60
C THR A 63 -2.45 -12.24 -11.72
N ASP A 64 -2.89 -11.96 -12.96
CA ASP A 64 -2.75 -12.85 -14.12
C ASP A 64 -1.51 -12.54 -14.98
N LEU A 65 -0.72 -11.55 -14.61
CA LEU A 65 0.54 -11.23 -15.28
C LEU A 65 1.72 -11.95 -14.62
N PRO A 66 2.87 -12.07 -15.30
CA PRO A 66 4.05 -12.71 -14.70
C PRO A 66 4.40 -12.07 -13.34
N GLY A 67 4.60 -12.90 -12.33
CA GLY A 67 4.84 -12.47 -10.97
C GLY A 67 3.57 -12.31 -10.14
N GLY A 68 2.40 -12.24 -10.75
CA GLY A 68 1.12 -12.18 -10.06
C GLY A 68 0.76 -13.51 -9.40
N ASN A 69 0.03 -13.45 -8.29
CA ASN A 69 -0.39 -14.63 -7.55
C ASN A 69 -1.72 -14.36 -6.86
N HIS A 70 -2.78 -14.99 -7.36
CA HIS A 70 -4.13 -14.79 -6.85
C HIS A 70 -4.26 -15.20 -5.39
N SER A 71 -3.68 -16.33 -5.02
CA SER A 71 -3.72 -16.86 -3.66
C SER A 71 -3.08 -15.89 -2.67
N GLN A 72 -1.92 -15.34 -3.01
CA GLN A 72 -1.26 -14.30 -2.22
C GLN A 72 -2.11 -13.04 -2.13
N MET A 73 -2.72 -12.63 -3.24
CA MET A 73 -3.59 -11.45 -3.24
C MET A 73 -4.76 -11.62 -2.27
N MET A 74 -5.39 -12.78 -2.24
CA MET A 74 -6.50 -13.04 -1.32
C MET A 74 -6.05 -12.96 0.13
N LYS A 75 -4.88 -13.49 0.46
CA LYS A 75 -4.30 -13.36 1.81
C LYS A 75 -3.98 -11.93 2.16
N THR A 76 -3.40 -11.19 1.21
CA THR A 76 -3.06 -9.78 1.38
C THR A 76 -4.32 -8.95 1.69
N LEU A 77 -5.38 -9.13 0.91
CA LEU A 77 -6.63 -8.39 1.10
C LEU A 77 -7.29 -8.71 2.43
N SER A 78 -7.29 -9.99 2.82
CA SER A 78 -7.81 -10.40 4.14
C SER A 78 -7.03 -9.76 5.27
N SER A 79 -5.70 -9.74 5.15
CA SER A 79 -4.82 -9.14 6.15
C SER A 79 -5.07 -7.63 6.28
N ILE A 80 -5.26 -6.94 5.16
CA ILE A 80 -5.58 -5.51 5.17
C ILE A 80 -6.90 -5.27 5.90
N LYS A 81 -7.94 -6.03 5.58
CA LYS A 81 -9.24 -5.89 6.25
C LYS A 81 -9.19 -6.15 7.74
N GLU A 82 -8.36 -7.08 8.18
CA GLU A 82 -8.26 -7.43 9.59
C GLU A 82 -7.41 -6.45 10.41
N SER A 83 -6.35 -5.90 9.81
CA SER A 83 -5.36 -5.12 10.55
C SER A 83 -5.44 -3.62 10.35
N ILE A 84 -6.06 -3.15 9.27
CA ILE A 84 -6.18 -1.72 8.98
C ILE A 84 -7.57 -1.23 9.43
N PRO A 85 -7.65 -0.12 10.21
CA PRO A 85 -8.94 0.41 10.64
C PRO A 85 -9.86 0.74 9.46
N SER A 86 -11.15 0.46 9.62
CA SER A 86 -12.14 0.60 8.54
C SER A 86 -12.38 2.04 8.08
N ASP A 87 -12.04 3.01 8.92
CA ASP A 87 -12.15 4.43 8.59
C ASP A 87 -10.90 5.00 7.93
N THR A 88 -9.89 4.15 7.64
CA THR A 88 -8.68 4.56 6.93
C THR A 88 -9.03 4.92 5.49
N LEU A 89 -8.55 6.06 5.02
CA LEU A 89 -8.74 6.50 3.65
C LEU A 89 -7.70 5.83 2.74
N ILE A 90 -8.17 5.32 1.61
CA ILE A 90 -7.35 4.57 0.66
C ILE A 90 -6.97 5.47 -0.51
N TYR A 91 -5.68 5.47 -0.84
CA TYR A 91 -5.13 6.22 -1.97
C TYR A 91 -4.43 5.24 -2.92
N PRO A 92 -5.17 4.69 -3.91
CA PRO A 92 -4.58 3.77 -4.88
C PRO A 92 -3.76 4.50 -5.95
N GLY A 93 -3.07 3.73 -6.79
CA GLY A 93 -2.24 4.27 -7.86
C GLY A 93 -3.04 4.91 -8.99
N HIS A 94 -4.29 4.50 -9.17
CA HIS A 94 -5.20 5.07 -10.19
C HIS A 94 -6.64 4.79 -9.79
N ASP A 95 -7.61 5.27 -10.58
CA ASP A 95 -9.04 5.20 -10.33
C ASP A 95 -9.47 6.08 -9.15
N TYR A 96 -10.55 5.72 -8.49
CA TYR A 96 -11.07 6.45 -7.33
C TYR A 96 -10.06 6.46 -6.20
N PHE A 97 -9.87 7.60 -5.59
CA PHE A 97 -9.03 7.75 -4.41
C PHE A 97 -9.82 8.40 -3.28
N ASP A 98 -9.25 8.41 -2.08
CA ASP A 98 -9.84 9.08 -0.92
C ASP A 98 -11.16 8.44 -0.49
N PHE A 99 -11.23 7.10 -0.55
CA PHE A 99 -12.39 6.36 -0.06
C PHE A 99 -12.02 5.59 1.22
N PRO A 100 -12.97 5.45 2.18
CA PRO A 100 -12.67 4.69 3.39
C PRO A 100 -12.63 3.19 3.10
N LEU A 101 -11.79 2.47 3.84
CA LEU A 101 -11.66 1.02 3.68
C LEU A 101 -13.01 0.31 3.86
N SER A 102 -13.89 0.88 4.70
CA SER A 102 -15.23 0.31 4.92
C SER A 102 -16.10 0.25 3.65
N GLU A 103 -15.77 1.06 2.63
CA GLU A 103 -16.48 1.04 1.35
C GLU A 103 -15.86 0.05 0.34
N TRP A 104 -14.77 -0.58 0.69
CA TRP A 104 -14.14 -1.58 -0.15
C TRP A 104 -14.73 -2.94 0.14
#